data_8db016f0951741a1c32abd872330b1bc
#
_entry.id   8db016f0951741a1c32abd872330b1bc
#
_cell.length_a   1.000
_cell.length_b   1.000
_cell.length_c   1.000
_cell.angle_alpha   90.00
_cell.angle_beta   90.00
_cell.angle_gamma   90.00
#
_symmetry.space_group_name_H-M   'P 1'
#
loop_
_entity.id
_entity.type
_entity.pdbx_description
1 polymer ?
#
loop_
_entity_poly.entity_id
_entity_poly.type
_entity_poly.pdbx_seq_one_letter_code
_entity_poly.pdbx_strand_id
1 'polypeptide(L)' 'MKYILQTDNETIEIPIIRSKRKTLGLEVKYDGTVNARVPMRAPREIIERFIREHEAWITR' A
#
# COMPACT_ATOMS: atom_id res chain seq x y z
N MET A 1 -2.50 -8.39 7.38
CA MET A 1 -1.16 -7.83 7.23
C MET A 1 -1.25 -6.36 6.82
N LYS A 2 -0.37 -5.54 7.30
CA LYS A 2 -0.36 -4.13 6.95
C LYS A 2 1.07 -3.64 6.81
N TYR A 3 1.25 -2.58 6.06
CA TYR A 3 2.52 -1.92 5.88
C TYR A 3 2.49 -0.57 6.60
N ILE A 4 3.56 -0.25 7.31
CA ILE A 4 3.67 1.03 8.01
C ILE A 4 4.59 1.94 7.20
N LEU A 5 4.04 3.03 6.68
CA LEU A 5 4.80 4.01 5.94
C LEU A 5 5.08 5.19 6.85
N GLN A 6 6.35 5.46 7.11
CA GLN A 6 6.74 6.58 7.95
C GLN A 6 7.31 7.71 7.12
N THR A 7 6.78 8.89 7.33
CA THR A 7 7.27 10.10 6.69
C THR A 7 7.80 11.03 7.78
N ASP A 8 8.33 12.18 7.39
CA ASP A 8 8.86 13.15 8.35
C ASP A 8 7.77 13.69 9.29
N ASN A 9 6.53 13.68 8.83
CA ASN A 9 5.43 14.32 9.57
C ASN A 9 4.39 13.35 10.11
N GLU A 10 4.35 12.12 9.61
CA GLU A 10 3.27 11.23 10.01
C GLU A 10 3.61 9.77 9.77
N THR A 11 2.79 8.91 10.37
CA THR A 11 2.84 7.47 10.15
C THR A 11 1.53 7.05 9.51
N ILE A 12 1.63 6.37 8.38
CA ILE A 12 0.45 5.92 7.63
C ILE A 12 0.39 4.41 7.67
N GLU A 13 -0.73 3.85 8.12
CA GLU A 13 -0.94 2.42 8.09
C GLU A 13 -1.66 2.06 6.79
N ILE A 14 -1.09 1.10 6.06
CA ILE A 14 -1.64 0.67 4.78
C ILE A 14 -2.01 -0.81 4.89
N PRO A 15 -3.29 -1.13 5.05
CA PRO A 15 -3.72 -2.53 5.07
C PRO A 15 -3.41 -3.20 3.74
N ILE A 16 -2.93 -4.43 3.79
CA ILE A 16 -2.62 -5.22 2.61
C ILE A 16 -3.75 -6.21 2.39
N ILE A 17 -4.48 -6.02 1.31
CA ILE A 17 -5.64 -6.87 0.99
C ILE A 17 -5.26 -7.80 -0.15
N ARG A 18 -5.20 -9.09 0.15
CA ARG A 18 -4.88 -10.10 -0.85
C ARG A 18 -6.16 -10.64 -1.49
N SER A 19 -6.14 -10.78 -2.79
CA SER A 19 -7.30 -11.28 -3.50
C SER A 19 -6.86 -11.95 -4.81
N LYS A 20 -7.84 -12.54 -5.50
CA LYS A 20 -7.58 -13.21 -6.77
C LYS A 20 -7.48 -12.19 -7.89
N ARG A 21 -6.40 -11.46 -7.91
CA ARG A 21 -6.15 -10.47 -8.95
C ARG A 21 -4.73 -10.65 -9.48
N LYS A 22 -4.46 -10.07 -10.63
CA LYS A 22 -3.16 -10.25 -11.29
C LYS A 22 -2.23 -9.06 -11.13
N THR A 23 -2.72 -7.95 -10.60
CA THR A 23 -1.94 -6.73 -10.52
C THR A 23 -1.93 -6.16 -9.12
N LEU A 24 -0.93 -5.33 -8.86
CA LEU A 24 -0.86 -4.56 -7.62
C LEU A 24 -1.62 -3.25 -7.81
N GLY A 25 -2.26 -2.78 -6.76
CA GLY A 25 -2.98 -1.52 -6.82
C GLY A 25 -3.03 -0.83 -5.47
N LEU A 26 -3.13 0.50 -5.52
CA LEU A 26 -3.33 1.29 -4.31
C LEU A 26 -4.67 1.99 -4.44
N GLU A 27 -5.38 2.07 -3.33
CA GLU A 27 -6.67 2.74 -3.27
C GLU A 27 -6.60 3.81 -2.19
N VAL A 28 -6.83 5.06 -2.57
CA VAL A 28 -6.90 6.16 -1.61
C VAL A 28 -8.35 6.59 -1.51
N LYS A 29 -8.87 6.55 -0.30
CA LYS A 29 -10.26 6.90 -0.06
C LYS A 29 -10.42 8.36 0.29
N TYR A 30 -11.63 8.82 0.28
CA TYR A 30 -12.00 10.20 0.59
C TYR A 30 -11.46 10.68 1.92
N ASP A 31 -11.48 9.79 2.91
CA ASP A 31 -11.06 10.15 4.27
C ASP A 31 -9.55 10.08 4.48
N GLY A 32 -8.79 9.83 3.41
CA GLY A 32 -7.35 9.73 3.49
C GLY A 32 -6.83 8.33 3.73
N THR A 33 -7.72 7.35 3.91
CA THR A 33 -7.31 5.97 4.12
C THR A 33 -6.69 5.40 2.85
N VAL A 34 -5.58 4.68 2.99
CA VAL A 34 -4.90 4.03 1.87
C VAL A 34 -4.92 2.53 2.06
N ASN A 35 -5.32 1.80 1.03
CA ASN A 35 -5.29 0.34 1.03
C ASN A 35 -4.45 -0.16 -0.13
N ALA A 36 -3.70 -1.24 0.09
CA ALA A 36 -2.96 -1.90 -0.98
C ALA A 36 -3.68 -3.18 -1.34
N ARG A 37 -4.04 -3.32 -2.61
CA ARG A 37 -4.69 -4.53 -3.11
C ARG A 37 -3.70 -5.31 -3.94
N VAL A 38 -3.44 -6.54 -3.56
CA VAL A 38 -2.35 -7.31 -4.14
C VAL A 38 -2.83 -8.71 -4.50
N PRO A 39 -2.13 -9.37 -5.45
CA PRO A 39 -2.43 -10.77 -5.75
C PRO A 39 -2.23 -11.65 -4.53
N MET A 40 -2.97 -12.73 -4.46
CA MET A 40 -2.94 -13.65 -3.33
C MET A 40 -1.54 -14.13 -2.99
N ARG A 41 -0.70 -14.36 -4.01
CA ARG A 41 0.64 -14.90 -3.84
C ARG A 41 1.76 -13.89 -4.03
N ALA A 42 1.44 -12.61 -4.02
CA ALA A 42 2.46 -11.59 -4.20
C ALA A 42 3.48 -11.66 -3.06
N PRO A 43 4.79 -11.71 -3.36
CA PRO A 43 5.81 -11.72 -2.31
C PRO A 43 5.81 -10.41 -1.55
N ARG A 44 6.09 -10.48 -0.26
CA ARG A 44 6.12 -9.32 0.59
C ARG A 44 7.07 -8.22 0.07
N GLU A 45 8.23 -8.65 -0.44
CA GLU A 45 9.23 -7.71 -0.94
C GLU A 45 8.72 -6.89 -2.11
N ILE A 46 7.95 -7.53 -2.98
CA ILE A 46 7.35 -6.85 -4.13
C ILE A 46 6.31 -5.84 -3.66
N ILE A 47 5.50 -6.22 -2.68
CA ILE A 47 4.49 -5.35 -2.13
C ILE A 47 5.13 -4.11 -1.49
N GLU A 48 6.17 -4.30 -0.71
CA GLU A 48 6.85 -3.20 -0.04
C GLU A 48 7.52 -2.26 -1.03
N ARG A 49 8.13 -2.81 -2.07
CA ARG A 49 8.73 -1.99 -3.12
C ARG A 49 7.68 -1.16 -3.83
N PHE A 50 6.55 -1.78 -4.15
CA PHE A 50 5.46 -1.10 -4.83
C PHE A 50 4.97 0.10 -4.01
N ILE A 51 4.77 -0.11 -2.71
CA ILE A 51 4.32 0.96 -1.83
C ILE A 51 5.34 2.08 -1.74
N ARG A 52 6.62 1.73 -1.62
CA ARG A 52 7.68 2.73 -1.54
C ARG A 52 7.79 3.56 -2.82
N GLU A 53 7.62 2.93 -3.96
CA GLU A 53 7.67 3.64 -5.23
C GLU A 53 6.52 4.64 -5.39
N HIS A 54 5.44 4.42 -4.64
CA HIS A 54 4.28 5.30 -4.69
C HIS A 54 4.17 6.21 -3.47
N GLU A 55 5.23 6.30 -2.69
CA GLU A 55 5.21 7.07 -1.45
C GLU A 55 4.81 8.53 -1.68
N ALA A 56 5.40 9.18 -2.67
CA ALA A 56 5.10 10.57 -2.96
C ALA A 56 3.64 10.78 -3.32
N TRP A 57 3.05 9.84 -4.02
CA TRP A 57 1.64 9.88 -4.40
C TRP A 57 0.74 9.68 -3.18
N ILE A 58 1.13 8.78 -2.29
CA ILE A 58 0.35 8.48 -1.09
C ILE A 58 0.34 9.63 -0.12
N THR A 59 1.48 10.29 0.03
CA THR A 59 1.66 11.34 1.03
C THR A 59 1.32 12.74 0.54
N ARG A 60 0.80 12.84 -0.63
CA ARG A 60 0.48 14.11 -1.26
C ARG A 60 -0.61 14.89 -0.54
#